data_8b51252cc87a9cc95d6c7180ff6416e2
#
_entry.id   8b51252cc87a9cc95d6c7180ff6416e2
#
_cell.length_a   1.000
_cell.length_b   1.000
_cell.length_c   1.000
_cell.angle_alpha   90.00
_cell.angle_beta   90.00
_cell.angle_gamma   90.00
#
_symmetry.space_group_name_H-M   'P 1'
#
loop_
_entity.id
_entity.type
_entity.pdbx_description
1 polymer ?
#
loop_
_entity_poly.entity_id
_entity_poly.type
_entity_poly.pdbx_seq_one_letter_code
_entity_poly.pdbx_strand_id
1 'polypeptide(L)'
;MLFYYNIFATRSVSSAESPSLDTIQTDQAAEIGVKDSFDDAVQAVKDRNFQRAIQLFSKLSQIVQYDGQYEAQFNLAVLLKQGKGRPQNYAEALYWARRAELGGIEKSKDFADSFSDRITEDQHSEMLTRIKTALLKEIDQGAINTLPQLATYHITLLDDYDYEQAYLWSALGAALDLPEQDTRRTEMEDELETEQIATLQRETNKLFDALLAGDSLELLLQPAVEE
;
A
#
# COMPACT_ATOMS: atom_id res chain seq x y z
N MET A 1 29.00 -18.71 -10.51
CA MET A 1 28.98 -17.31 -10.95
C MET A 1 27.61 -16.77 -10.59
N LEU A 2 27.48 -16.19 -9.38
CA LEU A 2 26.21 -15.78 -8.80
C LEU A 2 25.85 -14.40 -9.40
N PHE A 3 24.84 -14.37 -10.27
CA PHE A 3 24.24 -13.13 -10.73
C PHE A 3 23.52 -12.46 -9.55
N TYR A 4 24.16 -11.52 -8.91
CA TYR A 4 23.48 -10.55 -8.03
C TYR A 4 22.72 -9.58 -8.94
N TYR A 5 21.52 -10.00 -9.37
CA TYR A 5 20.56 -9.04 -9.87
C TYR A 5 20.25 -8.06 -8.75
N ASN A 6 20.24 -6.79 -9.08
CA ASN A 6 19.89 -5.68 -8.21
C ASN A 6 18.42 -5.85 -7.78
N ILE A 7 18.18 -6.70 -6.77
CA ILE A 7 16.85 -7.03 -6.25
C ILE A 7 16.27 -5.81 -5.51
N PHE A 8 17.13 -4.98 -4.91
CA PHE A 8 16.70 -3.81 -4.17
C PHE A 8 16.23 -2.68 -5.10
N ALA A 9 15.08 -2.10 -4.77
CA ALA A 9 14.62 -0.89 -5.42
C ALA A 9 15.53 0.28 -5.04
N THR A 10 15.92 1.07 -6.02
CA THR A 10 16.57 2.36 -5.84
C THR A 10 15.54 3.45 -6.11
N ARG A 11 15.62 4.55 -5.40
CA ARG A 11 14.72 5.68 -5.56
C ARG A 11 14.75 6.19 -7.01
N SER A 12 13.59 6.24 -7.67
CA SER A 12 13.43 6.93 -8.95
C SER A 12 13.28 8.43 -8.66
N VAL A 13 14.15 9.24 -9.23
CA VAL A 13 13.98 10.69 -9.20
C VAL A 13 12.96 11.05 -10.28
N SER A 14 11.69 11.18 -9.91
CA SER A 14 10.68 11.74 -10.80
C SER A 14 10.72 13.26 -10.70
N SER A 15 11.07 13.90 -11.79
CA SER A 15 10.94 15.35 -11.96
C SER A 15 9.59 15.66 -12.58
N ALA A 16 8.60 16.01 -11.76
CA ALA A 16 7.40 16.72 -12.20
C ALA A 16 6.98 17.70 -11.11
N GLU A 17 7.15 18.97 -11.40
CA GLU A 17 6.68 20.09 -10.58
C GLU A 17 5.15 20.18 -10.66
N SER A 18 4.48 20.17 -9.49
CA SER A 18 3.13 20.68 -9.33
C SER A 18 3.06 21.51 -8.04
N PRO A 19 2.52 22.73 -8.08
CA PRO A 19 2.61 23.64 -6.97
C PRO A 19 1.45 23.46 -5.97
N SER A 20 1.75 23.64 -4.70
CA SER A 20 0.91 24.04 -3.56
C SER A 20 0.51 23.02 -2.47
N LEU A 21 0.82 21.75 -2.56
CA LEU A 21 0.72 20.84 -1.40
C LEU A 21 2.10 20.52 -0.77
N ASP A 22 3.17 20.97 -1.40
CA ASP A 22 4.56 20.66 -1.03
C ASP A 22 5.02 21.28 0.30
N THR A 23 4.33 22.32 0.78
CA THR A 23 4.82 23.07 1.96
C THR A 23 4.56 22.34 3.28
N ILE A 24 3.51 21.51 3.35
CA ILE A 24 3.19 20.75 4.58
C ILE A 24 3.96 19.43 4.63
N GLN A 25 4.22 18.80 3.47
CA GLN A 25 4.95 17.53 3.38
C GLN A 25 6.47 17.70 3.62
N THR A 26 7.03 18.82 3.18
CA THR A 26 8.46 19.12 3.37
C THR A 26 8.82 19.31 4.84
N ASP A 27 7.94 19.86 5.66
CA ASP A 27 8.22 20.12 7.06
C ASP A 27 8.25 18.84 7.91
N GLN A 28 7.37 17.87 7.68
CA GLN A 28 7.41 16.59 8.42
C GLN A 28 8.57 15.68 7.99
N ALA A 29 8.91 15.66 6.72
CA ALA A 29 10.03 14.88 6.21
C ALA A 29 11.40 15.52 6.60
N ALA A 30 11.47 16.85 6.67
CA ALA A 30 12.66 17.57 7.10
C ALA A 30 12.93 17.42 8.59
N GLU A 31 11.89 17.37 9.44
CA GLU A 31 12.03 17.17 10.89
C GLU A 31 12.61 15.80 11.28
N ILE A 32 12.51 14.79 10.38
CA ILE A 32 12.93 13.40 10.68
C ILE A 32 14.26 13.02 9.99
N GLY A 33 14.83 13.87 9.13
CA GLY A 33 16.04 13.54 8.36
C GLY A 33 15.83 12.35 7.40
N VAL A 34 14.62 12.21 6.83
CA VAL A 34 14.14 11.00 6.11
C VAL A 34 14.88 10.78 4.80
N LYS A 35 15.32 11.86 4.13
CA LYS A 35 16.02 11.72 2.83
C LYS A 35 17.37 11.01 2.98
N ASP A 36 18.08 11.31 4.04
CA ASP A 36 19.38 10.68 4.33
C ASP A 36 19.20 9.22 4.78
N SER A 37 18.03 8.89 5.35
CA SER A 37 17.74 7.56 5.90
C SER A 37 17.50 6.47 4.85
N PHE A 38 17.01 6.78 3.64
CA PHE A 38 16.86 5.76 2.59
C PHE A 38 18.23 5.37 2.00
N ASP A 39 19.06 6.34 1.69
CA ASP A 39 20.42 6.12 1.21
C ASP A 39 21.26 5.41 2.29
N ASP A 40 21.09 5.77 3.56
CA ASP A 40 21.70 5.07 4.69
C ASP A 40 21.27 3.61 4.78
N ALA A 41 19.99 3.33 4.54
CA ALA A 41 19.47 1.95 4.52
C ALA A 41 20.10 1.13 3.38
N VAL A 42 20.19 1.71 2.19
CA VAL A 42 20.84 1.10 1.03
C VAL A 42 22.34 0.90 1.29
N GLN A 43 23.00 1.89 1.89
CA GLN A 43 24.42 1.77 2.25
C GLN A 43 24.64 0.67 3.30
N ALA A 44 23.77 0.57 4.31
CA ALA A 44 23.83 -0.49 5.30
C ALA A 44 23.71 -1.90 4.67
N VAL A 45 22.89 -2.06 3.61
CA VAL A 45 22.85 -3.33 2.85
C VAL A 45 24.17 -3.60 2.14
N LYS A 46 24.77 -2.59 1.50
CA LYS A 46 26.08 -2.72 0.82
C LYS A 46 27.19 -3.10 1.79
N ASP A 47 27.16 -2.52 2.98
CA ASP A 47 28.13 -2.78 4.07
C ASP A 47 27.83 -4.09 4.82
N ARG A 48 26.79 -4.84 4.42
CA ARG A 48 26.31 -6.06 5.08
C ARG A 48 25.83 -5.85 6.52
N ASN A 49 25.56 -4.61 6.92
CA ASN A 49 24.93 -4.28 8.19
C ASN A 49 23.40 -4.44 8.11
N PHE A 50 22.95 -5.67 7.93
CA PHE A 50 21.54 -5.97 7.66
C PHE A 50 20.61 -5.63 8.83
N GLN A 51 21.09 -5.65 10.08
CA GLN A 51 20.29 -5.21 11.23
C GLN A 51 19.95 -3.72 11.12
N ARG A 52 20.94 -2.89 10.77
CA ARG A 52 20.74 -1.47 10.55
C ARG A 52 19.82 -1.21 9.34
N ALA A 53 20.04 -1.94 8.25
CA ALA A 53 19.19 -1.82 7.05
C ALA A 53 17.70 -2.11 7.36
N ILE A 54 17.41 -3.19 8.11
CA ILE A 54 16.04 -3.51 8.53
C ILE A 54 15.45 -2.40 9.39
N GLN A 55 16.20 -1.87 10.37
CA GLN A 55 15.72 -0.79 11.22
C GLN A 55 15.32 0.45 10.42
N LEU A 56 16.14 0.82 9.45
CA LEU A 56 15.89 1.98 8.59
C LEU A 56 14.71 1.74 7.65
N PHE A 57 14.71 0.62 6.90
CA PHE A 57 13.59 0.31 6.01
C PHE A 57 12.27 0.13 6.78
N SER A 58 12.28 -0.46 7.99
CA SER A 58 11.07 -0.56 8.82
C SER A 58 10.51 0.79 9.24
N LYS A 59 11.35 1.78 9.47
CA LYS A 59 10.89 3.16 9.73
C LYS A 59 10.28 3.77 8.48
N LEU A 60 11.02 3.72 7.37
CA LEU A 60 10.62 4.34 6.11
C LEU A 60 9.33 3.74 5.53
N SER A 61 9.16 2.42 5.67
CA SER A 61 7.97 1.71 5.19
C SER A 61 6.67 2.11 5.89
N GLN A 62 6.75 2.78 7.04
CA GLN A 62 5.61 3.20 7.85
C GLN A 62 5.33 4.71 7.76
N ILE A 63 6.18 5.48 7.09
CA ILE A 63 5.96 6.91 6.92
C ILE A 63 5.00 7.11 5.75
N VAL A 64 3.77 7.48 6.09
CA VAL A 64 2.69 7.72 5.12
C VAL A 64 3.08 8.86 4.18
N GLN A 65 2.84 8.68 2.89
CA GLN A 65 3.15 9.66 1.81
C GLN A 65 4.64 10.00 1.65
N TYR A 66 5.54 9.20 2.22
CA TYR A 66 6.96 9.36 1.97
C TYR A 66 7.31 8.90 0.56
N ASP A 67 7.99 9.75 -0.21
CA ASP A 67 8.56 9.40 -1.51
C ASP A 67 9.68 8.35 -1.33
N GLY A 68 9.42 7.11 -1.65
CA GLY A 68 10.28 5.94 -1.37
C GLY A 68 9.71 4.97 -0.33
N GLN A 69 8.49 5.19 0.17
CA GLN A 69 7.81 4.29 1.10
C GLN A 69 7.70 2.87 0.54
N TYR A 70 7.26 2.74 -0.70
CA TYR A 70 7.01 1.44 -1.31
C TYR A 70 8.31 0.70 -1.68
N GLU A 71 9.35 1.44 -2.09
CA GLU A 71 10.69 0.89 -2.25
C GLU A 71 11.27 0.40 -0.91
N ALA A 72 11.02 1.12 0.18
CA ALA A 72 11.43 0.69 1.51
C ALA A 72 10.68 -0.59 1.95
N GLN A 73 9.37 -0.67 1.68
CA GLN A 73 8.56 -1.87 1.91
C GLN A 73 9.10 -3.07 1.13
N PHE A 74 9.41 -2.90 -0.16
CA PHE A 74 10.00 -3.95 -0.97
C PHE A 74 11.36 -4.41 -0.44
N ASN A 75 12.26 -3.48 -0.13
CA ASN A 75 13.59 -3.79 0.39
C ASN A 75 13.52 -4.52 1.74
N LEU A 76 12.59 -4.11 2.60
CA LEU A 76 12.30 -4.79 3.87
C LEU A 76 11.82 -6.23 3.64
N ALA A 77 10.88 -6.43 2.71
CA ALA A 77 10.39 -7.75 2.32
C ALA A 77 11.52 -8.68 1.87
N VAL A 78 12.46 -8.17 1.05
CA VAL A 78 13.63 -8.93 0.56
C VAL A 78 14.52 -9.38 1.71
N LEU A 79 14.81 -8.49 2.66
CA LEU A 79 15.67 -8.83 3.81
C LEU A 79 15.00 -9.87 4.74
N LEU A 80 13.70 -9.71 4.99
CA LEU A 80 12.92 -10.63 5.83
C LEU A 80 12.80 -12.02 5.19
N LYS A 81 12.54 -12.09 3.87
CA LYS A 81 12.53 -13.37 3.13
C LYS A 81 13.88 -14.08 3.18
N GLN A 82 14.98 -13.33 3.10
CA GLN A 82 16.33 -13.88 3.11
C GLN A 82 16.85 -14.23 4.51
N GLY A 83 16.17 -13.82 5.57
CA GLY A 83 16.65 -13.99 6.94
C GLY A 83 17.92 -13.18 7.25
N LYS A 84 18.10 -12.04 6.56
CA LYS A 84 19.25 -11.16 6.76
C LYS A 84 18.94 -10.07 7.78
N GLY A 85 19.74 -10.01 8.84
CA GLY A 85 19.57 -9.05 9.94
C GLY A 85 18.52 -9.46 10.98
N ARG A 86 17.62 -10.38 10.63
CA ARG A 86 16.64 -11.04 11.51
C ARG A 86 16.39 -12.46 11.02
N PRO A 87 15.86 -13.37 11.86
CA PRO A 87 15.39 -14.66 11.39
C PRO A 87 14.38 -14.52 10.25
N GLN A 88 14.43 -15.46 9.31
CA GLN A 88 13.52 -15.50 8.18
C GLN A 88 12.07 -15.51 8.65
N ASN A 89 11.23 -14.69 7.99
CA ASN A 89 9.80 -14.63 8.25
C ASN A 89 9.05 -14.41 6.93
N TYR A 90 8.47 -15.49 6.40
CA TYR A 90 7.75 -15.43 5.13
C TYR A 90 6.44 -14.63 5.22
N ALA A 91 5.68 -14.74 6.31
CA ALA A 91 4.42 -14.02 6.47
C ALA A 91 4.65 -12.50 6.48
N GLU A 92 5.62 -12.03 7.26
CA GLU A 92 5.96 -10.60 7.31
C GLU A 92 6.59 -10.11 5.99
N ALA A 93 7.41 -10.95 5.34
CA ALA A 93 7.98 -10.62 4.03
C ALA A 93 6.88 -10.49 2.97
N LEU A 94 5.87 -11.38 2.98
CA LEU A 94 4.76 -11.34 2.04
C LEU A 94 3.88 -10.09 2.27
N TYR A 95 3.58 -9.76 3.54
CA TYR A 95 2.86 -8.53 3.87
C TYR A 95 3.51 -7.29 3.25
N TRP A 96 4.82 -7.10 3.46
CA TRP A 96 5.53 -5.93 2.92
C TRP A 96 5.68 -5.98 1.40
N ALA A 97 5.83 -7.17 0.80
CA ALA A 97 5.86 -7.31 -0.64
C ALA A 97 4.51 -6.94 -1.28
N ARG A 98 3.38 -7.42 -0.72
CA ARG A 98 2.04 -7.07 -1.22
C ARG A 98 1.72 -5.58 -1.02
N ARG A 99 2.18 -4.98 0.08
CA ARG A 99 2.08 -3.51 0.28
C ARG A 99 2.86 -2.74 -0.78
N ALA A 100 4.07 -3.17 -1.10
CA ALA A 100 4.89 -2.54 -2.15
C ALA A 100 4.29 -2.74 -3.56
N GLU A 101 3.67 -3.90 -3.83
CA GLU A 101 2.93 -4.18 -5.06
C GLU A 101 1.77 -3.20 -5.24
N LEU A 102 0.92 -3.05 -4.22
CA LEU A 102 -0.20 -2.09 -4.22
C LEU A 102 0.28 -0.64 -4.39
N GLY A 103 1.48 -0.33 -3.92
CA GLY A 103 2.14 0.95 -4.11
C GLY A 103 2.84 1.13 -5.47
N GLY A 104 2.69 0.17 -6.41
CA GLY A 104 3.17 0.27 -7.77
C GLY A 104 4.60 -0.24 -8.00
N ILE A 105 5.19 -0.99 -7.08
CA ILE A 105 6.50 -1.65 -7.32
C ILE A 105 6.28 -2.92 -8.15
N GLU A 106 6.37 -2.82 -9.47
CA GLU A 106 6.06 -3.89 -10.43
C GLU A 106 6.71 -5.23 -10.09
N LYS A 107 8.01 -5.24 -9.77
CA LYS A 107 8.75 -6.46 -9.41
C LYS A 107 8.31 -7.10 -8.10
N SER A 108 7.49 -6.41 -7.31
CA SER A 108 7.03 -6.90 -6.01
C SER A 108 6.01 -8.02 -6.14
N LYS A 109 5.20 -8.01 -7.19
CA LYS A 109 4.23 -9.07 -7.49
C LYS A 109 4.94 -10.41 -7.69
N ASP A 110 5.83 -10.51 -8.67
CA ASP A 110 6.56 -11.75 -8.97
C ASP A 110 7.40 -12.21 -7.77
N PHE A 111 7.95 -11.26 -7.02
CA PHE A 111 8.68 -11.56 -5.81
C PHE A 111 7.78 -12.18 -4.74
N ALA A 112 6.61 -11.61 -4.47
CA ALA A 112 5.62 -12.12 -3.53
C ALA A 112 5.12 -13.52 -3.94
N ASP A 113 4.74 -13.68 -5.21
CA ASP A 113 4.25 -14.94 -5.77
C ASP A 113 5.28 -16.08 -5.65
N SER A 114 6.58 -15.75 -5.70
CA SER A 114 7.67 -16.75 -5.61
C SER A 114 7.76 -17.49 -4.27
N PHE A 115 7.01 -17.07 -3.24
CA PHE A 115 7.03 -17.70 -1.91
C PHE A 115 5.70 -17.60 -1.16
N SER A 116 4.61 -17.23 -1.83
CA SER A 116 3.27 -17.15 -1.23
C SER A 116 2.80 -18.49 -0.66
N ASP A 117 3.27 -19.61 -1.23
CA ASP A 117 3.00 -20.98 -0.78
C ASP A 117 3.75 -21.37 0.53
N ARG A 118 4.57 -20.47 1.08
CA ARG A 118 5.36 -20.71 2.30
C ARG A 118 4.67 -20.26 3.59
N ILE A 119 3.45 -19.75 3.50
CA ILE A 119 2.64 -19.36 4.66
C ILE A 119 1.38 -20.22 4.72
N THR A 120 0.79 -20.31 5.91
CA THR A 120 -0.47 -21.01 6.11
C THR A 120 -1.65 -20.16 5.65
N GLU A 121 -2.81 -20.79 5.44
CA GLU A 121 -4.07 -20.11 5.11
C GLU A 121 -4.45 -19.05 6.16
N ASP A 122 -4.29 -19.38 7.46
CA ASP A 122 -4.55 -18.44 8.55
C ASP A 122 -3.63 -17.20 8.46
N GLN A 123 -2.34 -17.42 8.17
CA GLN A 123 -1.38 -16.33 7.99
C GLN A 123 -1.69 -15.47 6.76
N HIS A 124 -2.20 -16.11 5.69
CA HIS A 124 -2.62 -15.40 4.48
C HIS A 124 -3.84 -14.51 4.79
N SER A 125 -4.86 -15.05 5.43
CA SER A 125 -6.06 -14.32 5.83
C SER A 125 -5.75 -13.16 6.79
N GLU A 126 -4.87 -13.39 7.78
CA GLU A 126 -4.39 -12.34 8.69
C GLU A 126 -3.65 -11.24 7.93
N MET A 127 -2.79 -11.61 6.98
CA MET A 127 -2.04 -10.66 6.14
C MET A 127 -2.98 -9.77 5.33
N LEU A 128 -4.00 -10.35 4.67
CA LEU A 128 -4.99 -9.59 3.91
C LEU A 128 -5.74 -8.58 4.79
N THR A 129 -6.18 -9.03 5.96
CA THR A 129 -6.85 -8.15 6.95
C THR A 129 -5.94 -7.00 7.39
N ARG A 130 -4.68 -7.28 7.69
CA ARG A 130 -3.69 -6.25 8.06
C ARG A 130 -3.46 -5.24 6.94
N ILE A 131 -3.40 -5.69 5.68
CA ILE A 131 -3.23 -4.79 4.52
C ILE A 131 -4.42 -3.84 4.43
N LYS A 132 -5.66 -4.36 4.43
CA LYS A 132 -6.88 -3.55 4.34
C LYS A 132 -6.94 -2.52 5.47
N THR A 133 -6.74 -2.95 6.72
CA THR A 133 -6.73 -2.07 7.89
C THR A 133 -5.66 -0.98 7.78
N ALA A 134 -4.46 -1.32 7.33
CA ALA A 134 -3.39 -0.34 7.16
C ALA A 134 -3.73 0.71 6.09
N LEU A 135 -4.32 0.30 4.96
CA LEU A 135 -4.75 1.21 3.90
C LEU A 135 -5.84 2.18 4.39
N LEU A 136 -6.86 1.67 5.09
CA LEU A 136 -7.93 2.51 5.67
C LEU A 136 -7.36 3.52 6.66
N LYS A 137 -6.48 3.08 7.54
CA LYS A 137 -5.81 3.96 8.51
C LYS A 137 -4.96 5.05 7.83
N GLU A 138 -4.30 4.75 6.73
CA GLU A 138 -3.53 5.75 5.97
C GLU A 138 -4.46 6.80 5.36
N ILE A 139 -5.63 6.40 4.85
CA ILE A 139 -6.65 7.32 4.35
C ILE A 139 -7.18 8.22 5.47
N ASP A 140 -7.50 7.65 6.64
CA ASP A 140 -7.94 8.41 7.82
C ASP A 140 -6.87 9.40 8.32
N GLN A 141 -5.60 9.16 8.00
CA GLN A 141 -4.49 10.09 8.25
C GLN A 141 -4.30 11.14 7.13
N GLY A 142 -5.21 11.18 6.16
CA GLY A 142 -5.20 12.14 5.05
C GLY A 142 -4.45 11.66 3.80
N ALA A 143 -3.98 10.42 3.75
CA ALA A 143 -3.33 9.84 2.57
C ALA A 143 -4.36 9.41 1.52
N ILE A 144 -5.10 10.34 0.95
CA ILE A 144 -6.17 10.08 -0.03
C ILE A 144 -5.64 9.29 -1.24
N ASN A 145 -4.39 9.50 -1.63
CA ASN A 145 -3.72 8.77 -2.71
C ASN A 145 -3.59 7.24 -2.44
N THR A 146 -3.98 6.77 -1.26
CA THR A 146 -4.07 5.35 -0.92
C THR A 146 -5.38 4.70 -1.40
N LEU A 147 -6.42 5.48 -1.73
CA LEU A 147 -7.70 4.95 -2.24
C LEU A 147 -7.55 4.02 -3.45
N PRO A 148 -6.74 4.33 -4.50
CA PRO A 148 -6.48 3.41 -5.59
C PRO A 148 -5.93 2.06 -5.18
N GLN A 149 -5.18 2.00 -4.08
CA GLN A 149 -4.63 0.76 -3.54
C GLN A 149 -5.72 -0.14 -2.93
N LEU A 150 -6.75 0.44 -2.29
CA LEU A 150 -7.91 -0.31 -1.81
C LEU A 150 -8.70 -0.93 -2.96
N ALA A 151 -8.96 -0.16 -4.03
CA ALA A 151 -9.60 -0.70 -5.22
C ALA A 151 -8.79 -1.86 -5.81
N THR A 152 -7.46 -1.69 -5.96
CA THR A 152 -6.55 -2.73 -6.45
C THR A 152 -6.52 -3.94 -5.53
N TYR A 153 -6.50 -3.76 -4.20
CA TYR A 153 -6.53 -4.83 -3.21
C TYR A 153 -7.69 -5.81 -3.47
N HIS A 154 -8.89 -5.29 -3.75
CA HIS A 154 -10.09 -6.09 -3.94
C HIS A 154 -10.11 -6.92 -5.24
N ILE A 155 -9.34 -6.53 -6.25
CA ILE A 155 -9.28 -7.22 -7.56
C ILE A 155 -7.92 -7.87 -7.87
N THR A 156 -6.98 -7.88 -6.93
CA THR A 156 -5.66 -8.48 -7.17
C THR A 156 -5.17 -9.39 -6.05
N LEU A 157 -5.55 -9.12 -4.80
CA LEU A 157 -5.04 -9.86 -3.66
C LEU A 157 -6.03 -10.90 -3.10
N LEU A 158 -7.32 -10.76 -3.40
CA LEU A 158 -8.35 -11.71 -3.00
C LEU A 158 -8.46 -12.84 -4.02
N ASP A 159 -8.70 -14.06 -3.56
CA ASP A 159 -8.93 -15.22 -4.43
C ASP A 159 -10.22 -15.06 -5.24
N ASP A 160 -11.28 -14.57 -4.58
CA ASP A 160 -12.53 -14.16 -5.22
C ASP A 160 -12.54 -12.62 -5.30
N TYR A 161 -12.49 -12.09 -6.51
CA TYR A 161 -12.49 -10.64 -6.74
C TYR A 161 -13.77 -9.99 -6.24
N ASP A 162 -13.63 -8.93 -5.48
CA ASP A 162 -14.73 -8.15 -4.94
C ASP A 162 -14.93 -6.87 -5.79
N TYR A 163 -15.65 -7.03 -6.90
CA TYR A 163 -15.91 -5.93 -7.83
C TYR A 163 -16.76 -4.81 -7.22
N GLU A 164 -17.65 -5.14 -6.26
CA GLU A 164 -18.46 -4.16 -5.55
C GLU A 164 -17.57 -3.19 -4.75
N GLN A 165 -16.66 -3.74 -3.95
CA GLN A 165 -15.72 -2.92 -3.20
C GLN A 165 -14.73 -2.19 -4.12
N ALA A 166 -14.24 -2.84 -5.16
CA ALA A 166 -13.36 -2.20 -6.13
C ALA A 166 -14.03 -0.99 -6.82
N TYR A 167 -15.31 -1.15 -7.20
CA TYR A 167 -16.13 -0.06 -7.72
C TYR A 167 -16.24 1.09 -6.72
N LEU A 168 -16.63 0.79 -5.49
CA LEU A 168 -16.84 1.78 -4.42
C LEU A 168 -15.60 2.65 -4.20
N TRP A 169 -14.44 2.03 -4.06
CA TRP A 169 -13.17 2.74 -3.85
C TRP A 169 -12.72 3.50 -5.09
N SER A 170 -12.93 2.96 -6.29
CA SER A 170 -12.63 3.65 -7.54
C SER A 170 -13.56 4.85 -7.78
N ALA A 171 -14.86 4.71 -7.46
CA ALA A 171 -15.83 5.79 -7.56
C ALA A 171 -15.49 6.93 -6.59
N LEU A 172 -15.09 6.60 -5.35
CA LEU A 172 -14.63 7.60 -4.38
C LEU A 172 -13.34 8.30 -4.86
N GLY A 173 -12.39 7.54 -5.39
CA GLY A 173 -11.17 8.09 -5.97
C GLY A 173 -11.41 8.99 -7.18
N ALA A 174 -12.35 8.62 -8.06
CA ALA A 174 -12.76 9.43 -9.22
C ALA A 174 -13.41 10.75 -8.78
N ALA A 175 -14.25 10.72 -7.73
CA ALA A 175 -14.86 11.93 -7.18
C ALA A 175 -13.84 12.91 -6.59
N LEU A 176 -12.66 12.42 -6.23
CA LEU A 176 -11.52 13.20 -5.73
C LEU A 176 -10.46 13.50 -6.82
N ASP A 177 -10.79 13.27 -8.08
CA ASP A 177 -9.93 13.50 -9.25
C ASP A 177 -8.59 12.74 -9.20
N LEU A 178 -8.59 11.54 -8.56
CA LEU A 178 -7.40 10.70 -8.53
C LEU A 178 -7.16 10.02 -9.88
N PRO A 179 -5.89 9.90 -10.32
CA PRO A 179 -5.53 9.34 -11.62
C PRO A 179 -6.11 7.95 -11.84
N GLU A 180 -6.58 7.68 -13.06
CA GLU A 180 -7.09 6.39 -13.56
C GLU A 180 -8.34 5.83 -12.84
N GLN A 181 -8.85 6.51 -11.80
CA GLN A 181 -9.97 5.96 -11.02
C GLN A 181 -11.30 6.01 -11.78
N ASP A 182 -11.47 6.96 -12.67
CA ASP A 182 -12.65 7.05 -13.56
C ASP A 182 -12.71 5.86 -14.53
N THR A 183 -11.58 5.52 -15.14
CA THR A 183 -11.46 4.35 -16.01
C THR A 183 -11.71 3.06 -15.24
N ARG A 184 -11.08 2.89 -14.08
CA ARG A 184 -11.25 1.69 -13.25
C ARG A 184 -12.69 1.52 -12.77
N ARG A 185 -13.34 2.59 -12.34
CA ARG A 185 -14.77 2.56 -11.98
C ARG A 185 -15.62 2.01 -13.14
N THR A 186 -15.38 2.49 -14.36
CA THR A 186 -16.11 2.04 -15.55
C THR A 186 -15.84 0.56 -15.85
N GLU A 187 -14.61 0.10 -15.71
CA GLU A 187 -14.26 -1.32 -15.84
C GLU A 187 -15.02 -2.19 -14.83
N MET A 188 -15.18 -1.72 -13.58
CA MET A 188 -15.94 -2.45 -12.56
C MET A 188 -17.45 -2.45 -12.84
N GLU A 189 -17.99 -1.41 -13.48
CA GLU A 189 -19.40 -1.34 -13.88
C GLU A 189 -19.79 -2.48 -14.83
N ASP A 190 -18.86 -2.95 -15.68
CA ASP A 190 -19.09 -4.05 -16.62
C ASP A 190 -19.29 -5.41 -15.93
N GLU A 191 -18.85 -5.54 -14.67
CA GLU A 191 -18.95 -6.75 -13.85
C GLU A 191 -20.14 -6.72 -12.85
N LEU A 192 -20.93 -5.63 -12.85
CA LEU A 192 -21.97 -5.38 -11.85
C LEU A 192 -23.35 -5.21 -12.49
N GLU A 193 -24.39 -5.66 -11.76
CA GLU A 193 -25.77 -5.43 -12.16
C GLU A 193 -26.21 -4.00 -11.84
N THR A 194 -27.19 -3.47 -12.60
CA THR A 194 -27.68 -2.10 -12.45
C THR A 194 -28.13 -1.76 -11.03
N GLU A 195 -28.80 -2.69 -10.34
CA GLU A 195 -29.26 -2.54 -8.95
C GLU A 195 -28.12 -2.46 -7.95
N GLN A 196 -27.04 -3.21 -8.19
CA GLN A 196 -25.81 -3.14 -7.39
C GLN A 196 -25.15 -1.78 -7.56
N ILE A 197 -24.96 -1.32 -8.80
CA ILE A 197 -24.39 0.00 -9.10
C ILE A 197 -25.20 1.11 -8.40
N ALA A 198 -26.54 1.08 -8.48
CA ALA A 198 -27.38 2.08 -7.84
C ALA A 198 -27.25 2.09 -6.31
N THR A 199 -26.95 0.95 -5.70
CA THR A 199 -26.71 0.83 -4.26
C THR A 199 -25.34 1.37 -3.91
N LEU A 200 -24.30 0.95 -4.63
CA LEU A 200 -22.92 1.38 -4.44
C LEU A 200 -22.73 2.88 -4.63
N GLN A 201 -23.44 3.50 -5.57
CA GLN A 201 -23.45 4.95 -5.73
C GLN A 201 -23.96 5.69 -4.48
N ARG A 202 -24.99 5.15 -3.80
CA ARG A 202 -25.47 5.72 -2.55
C ARG A 202 -24.46 5.55 -1.41
N GLU A 203 -23.79 4.42 -1.37
CA GLU A 203 -22.75 4.14 -0.37
C GLU A 203 -21.51 5.01 -0.61
N THR A 204 -21.08 5.15 -1.85
CA THR A 204 -19.98 6.06 -2.24
C THR A 204 -20.26 7.50 -1.80
N ASN A 205 -21.49 8.00 -2.02
CA ASN A 205 -21.86 9.34 -1.58
C ASN A 205 -21.74 9.49 -0.04
N LYS A 206 -22.18 8.49 0.72
CA LYS A 206 -22.04 8.51 2.20
C LYS A 206 -20.59 8.54 2.63
N LEU A 207 -19.74 7.72 2.00
CA LEU A 207 -18.31 7.69 2.32
C LEU A 207 -17.61 8.99 1.92
N PHE A 208 -18.02 9.59 0.79
CA PHE A 208 -17.51 10.87 0.36
C PHE A 208 -17.85 11.99 1.36
N ASP A 209 -19.12 12.06 1.80
CA ASP A 209 -19.55 13.02 2.81
C ASP A 209 -18.82 12.83 4.13
N ALA A 210 -18.63 11.58 4.58
CA ALA A 210 -17.89 11.23 5.78
C ALA A 210 -16.42 11.64 5.69
N LEU A 211 -15.78 11.38 4.56
CA LEU A 211 -14.39 11.76 4.31
C LEU A 211 -14.22 13.29 4.37
N LEU A 212 -15.14 14.05 3.77
CA LEU A 212 -15.13 15.51 3.84
C LEU A 212 -15.40 16.05 5.25
N ALA A 213 -16.17 15.31 6.07
CA ALA A 213 -16.41 15.64 7.47
C ALA A 213 -15.22 15.31 8.38
N GLY A 214 -14.24 14.52 7.88
CA GLY A 214 -13.12 14.03 8.66
C GLY A 214 -13.47 12.83 9.55
N ASP A 215 -14.55 12.12 9.23
CA ASP A 215 -14.94 10.91 9.94
C ASP A 215 -14.03 9.74 9.54
N SER A 216 -13.79 8.79 10.46
CA SER A 216 -12.94 7.63 10.16
C SER A 216 -13.70 6.63 9.28
N LEU A 217 -13.14 6.36 8.10
CA LEU A 217 -13.66 5.34 7.19
C LEU A 217 -13.47 3.93 7.77
N GLU A 218 -12.39 3.70 8.52
CA GLU A 218 -12.15 2.43 9.21
C GLU A 218 -13.31 2.09 10.17
N LEU A 219 -13.78 3.07 10.95
CA LEU A 219 -14.88 2.88 11.90
C LEU A 219 -16.24 2.69 11.20
N LEU A 220 -16.48 3.39 10.11
CA LEU A 220 -17.74 3.31 9.36
C LEU A 220 -17.93 1.96 8.64
N LEU A 221 -16.81 1.29 8.31
CA LEU A 221 -16.82 0.01 7.59
C LEU A 221 -16.72 -1.20 8.52
N GLN A 222 -16.62 -0.99 9.83
CA GLN A 222 -16.73 -2.10 10.79
C GLN A 222 -18.16 -2.63 10.79
N PRO A 223 -18.35 -3.97 10.77
CA PRO A 223 -19.67 -4.53 10.97
C PRO A 223 -20.23 -4.04 12.32
N ALA A 224 -21.49 -3.61 12.32
CA ALA A 224 -22.17 -3.26 13.57
C ALA A 224 -22.02 -4.43 14.55
N VAL A 225 -21.42 -4.15 15.70
CA VAL A 225 -21.36 -5.15 16.79
C VAL A 225 -22.80 -5.35 17.23
N GLU A 226 -23.40 -6.48 16.85
CA GLU A 226 -24.70 -6.87 17.40
C GLU A 226 -24.51 -7.09 18.92
N GLU A 227 -25.15 -6.24 19.73
CA GLU A 227 -25.23 -6.39 21.20
C GLU A 227 -26.16 -7.56 21.59
#